data_318c486a9a069a58124584287bbb12ee
#
_entry.id   318c486a9a069a58124584287bbb12ee
#
_cell.length_a   1.000
_cell.length_b   1.000
_cell.length_c   1.000
_cell.angle_alpha   90.00
_cell.angle_beta   90.00
_cell.angle_gamma   90.00
#
_symmetry.space_group_name_H-M   'P 1'
#
loop_
_entity.id
_entity.type
_entity.pdbx_description
1 polymer ?
#
loop_
_entity_poly.entity_id
_entity_poly.type
_entity_poly.pdbx_seq_one_letter_code
_entity_poly.pdbx_strand_id
1 'polypeptide(L)'
;MVRRDKEDAERRADGERQKVISAWASKVAAAKADIPDFDDMVASSSVAVNDAIRDAILESEVGPQILYHLAKDDDVAKRITSMSPNAALREIGKLEARFEKQTQNEPSEPVVRTKAKPPINPIRSANSSMEASVDSNGQFHGSYQAWKAQRKAGKIR
;
A
#
# COMPACT_ATOMS: atom_id res chain seq x y z
N MET A 1 -46.11 -13.07 -21.44
CA MET A 1 -45.12 -12.14 -20.82
C MET A 1 -44.18 -12.87 -19.88
N VAL A 2 -44.62 -13.59 -18.89
CA VAL A 2 -43.82 -14.29 -17.86
C VAL A 2 -42.69 -15.22 -18.40
N ARG A 3 -42.85 -15.81 -19.56
CA ARG A 3 -41.88 -16.76 -20.14
C ARG A 3 -40.63 -16.03 -20.69
N ARG A 4 -40.80 -14.88 -21.33
CA ARG A 4 -39.69 -14.09 -21.85
C ARG A 4 -38.88 -13.49 -20.70
N ASP A 5 -39.55 -13.00 -19.67
CA ASP A 5 -38.89 -12.39 -18.49
C ASP A 5 -38.01 -13.43 -17.78
N LYS A 6 -38.45 -14.71 -17.74
CA LYS A 6 -37.69 -15.82 -17.17
C LYS A 6 -36.45 -16.17 -18.01
N GLU A 7 -36.62 -16.27 -19.32
CA GLU A 7 -35.52 -16.54 -20.26
C GLU A 7 -34.47 -15.42 -20.24
N ASP A 8 -34.89 -14.16 -20.13
CA ASP A 8 -33.99 -13.02 -20.04
C ASP A 8 -33.26 -12.98 -18.68
N ALA A 9 -33.92 -13.38 -17.59
CA ALA A 9 -33.29 -13.52 -16.29
C ALA A 9 -32.24 -14.63 -16.27
N GLU A 10 -32.56 -15.79 -16.87
CA GLU A 10 -31.62 -16.92 -17.01
C GLU A 10 -30.41 -16.53 -17.86
N ARG A 11 -30.57 -15.84 -19.00
CA ARG A 11 -29.46 -15.36 -19.82
C ARG A 11 -28.55 -14.35 -19.06
N ARG A 12 -29.15 -13.47 -18.28
CA ARG A 12 -28.37 -12.54 -17.45
C ARG A 12 -27.59 -13.28 -16.39
N ALA A 13 -28.20 -14.23 -15.70
CA ALA A 13 -27.55 -15.05 -14.69
C ALA A 13 -26.40 -15.87 -15.29
N ASP A 14 -26.59 -16.46 -16.47
CA ASP A 14 -25.55 -17.21 -17.17
C ASP A 14 -24.42 -16.28 -17.64
N GLY A 15 -24.75 -15.08 -18.13
CA GLY A 15 -23.76 -14.06 -18.49
C GLY A 15 -22.91 -13.63 -17.32
N GLU A 16 -23.50 -13.42 -16.14
CA GLU A 16 -22.75 -13.07 -14.92
C GLU A 16 -21.86 -14.24 -14.45
N ARG A 17 -22.37 -15.46 -14.47
CA ARG A 17 -21.55 -16.65 -14.16
C ARG A 17 -20.35 -16.76 -15.09
N GLN A 18 -20.55 -16.55 -16.38
CA GLN A 18 -19.47 -16.63 -17.36
C GLN A 18 -18.40 -15.56 -17.13
N LYS A 19 -18.80 -14.35 -16.73
CA LYS A 19 -17.86 -13.28 -16.36
C LYS A 19 -17.03 -13.67 -15.12
N VAL A 20 -17.66 -14.20 -14.09
CA VAL A 20 -16.96 -14.67 -12.88
C VAL A 20 -15.97 -15.78 -13.23
N ILE A 21 -16.36 -16.77 -14.04
CA ILE A 21 -15.47 -17.85 -14.45
C ILE A 21 -14.29 -17.33 -15.26
N SER A 22 -14.52 -16.42 -16.22
CA SER A 22 -13.43 -15.87 -17.04
C SER A 22 -12.48 -14.99 -16.22
N ALA A 23 -13.00 -14.18 -15.30
CA ALA A 23 -12.19 -13.37 -14.39
C ALA A 23 -11.35 -14.27 -13.47
N TRP A 24 -11.95 -15.32 -12.92
CA TRP A 24 -11.24 -16.29 -12.11
C TRP A 24 -10.11 -16.99 -12.88
N ALA A 25 -10.40 -17.45 -14.10
CA ALA A 25 -9.39 -18.09 -14.94
C ALA A 25 -8.18 -17.18 -15.20
N SER A 26 -8.41 -15.87 -15.40
CA SER A 26 -7.35 -14.90 -15.57
C SER A 26 -6.52 -14.70 -14.29
N LYS A 27 -7.18 -14.62 -13.13
CA LYS A 27 -6.51 -14.51 -11.82
C LYS A 27 -5.66 -15.74 -11.51
N VAL A 28 -6.20 -16.94 -11.79
CA VAL A 28 -5.46 -18.21 -11.62
C VAL A 28 -4.26 -18.29 -12.57
N ALA A 29 -4.41 -17.86 -13.82
CA ALA A 29 -3.30 -17.86 -14.78
C ALA A 29 -2.15 -16.95 -14.31
N ALA A 30 -2.46 -15.78 -13.74
CA ALA A 30 -1.48 -14.90 -13.15
C ALA A 30 -0.80 -15.54 -11.92
N ALA A 31 -1.59 -16.12 -11.01
CA ALA A 31 -1.04 -16.78 -9.81
C ALA A 31 -0.13 -17.98 -10.15
N LYS A 32 -0.43 -18.74 -11.19
CA LYS A 32 0.43 -19.85 -11.67
C LYS A 32 1.77 -19.40 -12.23
N ALA A 33 1.86 -18.18 -12.74
CA ALA A 33 3.13 -17.62 -13.18
C ALA A 33 4.08 -17.38 -12.00
N ASP A 34 3.52 -17.01 -10.84
CA ASP A 34 4.26 -16.71 -9.62
C ASP A 34 4.48 -17.95 -8.73
N ILE A 35 3.54 -18.92 -8.79
CA ILE A 35 3.51 -20.12 -7.95
C ILE A 35 3.46 -21.37 -8.84
N PRO A 36 4.62 -21.95 -9.17
CA PRO A 36 4.68 -23.09 -10.13
C PRO A 36 3.97 -24.36 -9.65
N ASP A 37 3.87 -24.57 -8.35
CA ASP A 37 3.23 -25.76 -7.72
C ASP A 37 1.76 -25.52 -7.33
N PHE A 38 1.14 -24.45 -7.85
CA PHE A 38 -0.24 -24.08 -7.55
C PHE A 38 -1.25 -25.21 -7.80
N ASP A 39 -1.19 -25.82 -8.98
CA ASP A 39 -2.15 -26.86 -9.37
C ASP A 39 -2.01 -28.11 -8.51
N ASP A 40 -0.78 -28.55 -8.26
CA ASP A 40 -0.50 -29.73 -7.47
C ASP A 40 -0.96 -29.55 -6.01
N MET A 41 -0.71 -28.37 -5.47
CA MET A 41 -1.11 -28.04 -4.10
C MET A 41 -2.63 -27.96 -3.96
N VAL A 42 -3.31 -27.27 -4.85
CA VAL A 42 -4.79 -27.15 -4.83
C VAL A 42 -5.45 -28.49 -5.09
N ALA A 43 -4.93 -29.29 -6.03
CA ALA A 43 -5.49 -30.63 -6.35
C ALA A 43 -5.28 -31.64 -5.20
N SER A 44 -4.20 -31.51 -4.43
CA SER A 44 -3.91 -32.37 -3.27
C SER A 44 -4.70 -32.00 -2.02
N SER A 45 -5.28 -30.80 -1.98
CA SER A 45 -6.05 -30.32 -0.83
C SER A 45 -7.38 -31.07 -0.70
N SER A 46 -7.63 -31.60 0.49
CA SER A 46 -8.89 -32.27 0.85
C SER A 46 -9.90 -31.34 1.54
N VAL A 47 -9.61 -30.06 1.61
CA VAL A 47 -10.42 -29.10 2.37
C VAL A 47 -11.67 -28.71 1.61
N ALA A 48 -12.83 -29.10 2.15
CA ALA A 48 -14.13 -28.68 1.65
C ALA A 48 -14.45 -27.27 2.20
N VAL A 49 -14.46 -26.27 1.35
CA VAL A 49 -14.92 -24.91 1.69
C VAL A 49 -16.43 -24.79 1.47
N ASN A 50 -17.10 -24.03 2.32
CA ASN A 50 -18.52 -23.74 2.13
C ASN A 50 -18.72 -22.69 1.01
N ASP A 51 -19.96 -22.58 0.51
CA ASP A 51 -20.29 -21.68 -0.61
C ASP A 51 -19.92 -20.21 -0.32
N ALA A 52 -20.14 -19.73 0.90
CA ALA A 52 -19.82 -18.35 1.27
C ALA A 52 -18.30 -18.07 1.22
N ILE A 53 -17.47 -19.01 1.66
CA ILE A 53 -16.01 -18.91 1.58
C ILE A 53 -15.56 -18.96 0.13
N ARG A 54 -16.11 -19.88 -0.64
CA ARG A 54 -15.80 -20.01 -2.07
C ARG A 54 -16.11 -18.71 -2.81
N ASP A 55 -17.29 -18.17 -2.60
CA ASP A 55 -17.74 -16.96 -3.29
C ASP A 55 -16.85 -15.76 -2.91
N ALA A 56 -16.49 -15.61 -1.63
CA ALA A 56 -15.55 -14.57 -1.19
C ALA A 56 -14.15 -14.71 -1.84
N ILE A 57 -13.65 -15.95 -1.98
CA ILE A 57 -12.36 -16.20 -2.66
C ILE A 57 -12.46 -15.87 -4.15
N LEU A 58 -13.56 -16.19 -4.81
CA LEU A 58 -13.78 -15.91 -6.24
C LEU A 58 -13.86 -14.40 -6.52
N GLU A 59 -14.45 -13.63 -5.63
CA GLU A 59 -14.58 -12.17 -5.73
C GLU A 59 -13.25 -11.46 -5.47
N SER A 60 -12.42 -11.97 -4.56
CA SER A 60 -11.13 -11.37 -4.18
C SER A 60 -10.13 -11.31 -5.33
N GLU A 61 -9.39 -10.21 -5.46
CA GLU A 61 -8.30 -10.07 -6.44
C GLU A 61 -7.13 -11.02 -6.15
N VAL A 62 -6.87 -11.27 -4.87
CA VAL A 62 -5.83 -12.20 -4.40
C VAL A 62 -6.40 -13.60 -4.09
N GLY A 63 -7.59 -13.91 -4.60
CA GLY A 63 -8.28 -15.18 -4.37
C GLY A 63 -7.45 -16.43 -4.61
N PRO A 64 -6.73 -16.57 -5.72
CA PRO A 64 -5.86 -17.71 -5.95
C PRO A 64 -4.76 -17.88 -4.91
N GLN A 65 -4.18 -16.81 -4.41
CA GLN A 65 -3.16 -16.84 -3.35
C GLN A 65 -3.76 -17.28 -2.01
N ILE A 66 -4.99 -16.83 -1.70
CA ILE A 66 -5.75 -17.29 -0.54
C ILE A 66 -6.03 -18.80 -0.67
N LEU A 67 -6.50 -19.25 -1.84
CA LEU A 67 -6.77 -20.66 -2.09
C LEU A 67 -5.51 -21.52 -1.94
N TYR A 68 -4.38 -21.09 -2.49
CA TYR A 68 -3.10 -21.76 -2.33
C TYR A 68 -2.67 -21.85 -0.86
N HIS A 69 -2.83 -20.77 -0.11
CA HIS A 69 -2.51 -20.76 1.32
C HIS A 69 -3.37 -21.74 2.11
N LEU A 70 -4.67 -21.80 1.83
CA LEU A 70 -5.57 -22.75 2.46
C LEU A 70 -5.26 -24.20 2.06
N ALA A 71 -4.83 -24.43 0.81
CA ALA A 71 -4.39 -25.73 0.36
C ALA A 71 -3.08 -26.20 1.01
N LYS A 72 -2.18 -25.27 1.31
CA LYS A 72 -0.89 -25.52 1.94
C LYS A 72 -1.01 -25.74 3.46
N ASP A 73 -1.95 -25.07 4.11
CA ASP A 73 -2.14 -25.10 5.55
C ASP A 73 -3.54 -25.65 5.90
N ASP A 74 -3.61 -26.96 5.98
CA ASP A 74 -4.83 -27.72 6.31
C ASP A 74 -5.42 -27.31 7.67
N ASP A 75 -4.61 -26.93 8.64
CA ASP A 75 -5.07 -26.53 9.97
C ASP A 75 -5.80 -25.19 9.92
N VAL A 76 -5.26 -24.24 9.18
CA VAL A 76 -5.93 -22.95 8.93
C VAL A 76 -7.23 -23.16 8.16
N ALA A 77 -7.21 -23.99 7.13
CA ALA A 77 -8.37 -24.30 6.33
C ALA A 77 -9.49 -24.97 7.16
N LYS A 78 -9.18 -26.00 7.94
CA LYS A 78 -10.12 -26.66 8.87
C LYS A 78 -10.67 -25.71 9.91
N ARG A 79 -9.84 -24.84 10.47
CA ARG A 79 -10.28 -23.82 11.42
C ARG A 79 -11.29 -22.87 10.80
N ILE A 80 -11.01 -22.34 9.61
CA ILE A 80 -11.90 -21.41 8.92
C ILE A 80 -13.23 -22.10 8.56
N THR A 81 -13.19 -23.34 8.07
CA THR A 81 -14.41 -24.09 7.73
C THR A 81 -15.26 -24.48 8.94
N SER A 82 -14.66 -24.62 10.12
CA SER A 82 -15.38 -24.89 11.37
C SER A 82 -16.00 -23.64 12.02
N MET A 83 -15.66 -22.46 11.55
CA MET A 83 -16.20 -21.18 12.05
C MET A 83 -17.62 -20.92 11.52
N SER A 84 -18.35 -20.01 12.20
CA SER A 84 -19.59 -19.48 11.64
C SER A 84 -19.28 -18.74 10.32
N PRO A 85 -20.23 -18.68 9.36
CA PRO A 85 -20.00 -18.05 8.06
C PRO A 85 -19.43 -16.62 8.17
N ASN A 86 -19.98 -15.82 9.07
CA ASN A 86 -19.51 -14.44 9.28
C ASN A 86 -18.11 -14.35 9.89
N ALA A 87 -17.71 -15.31 10.73
CA ALA A 87 -16.37 -15.37 11.27
C ALA A 87 -15.37 -15.82 10.22
N ALA A 88 -15.74 -16.82 9.41
CA ALA A 88 -14.94 -17.29 8.30
C ALA A 88 -14.67 -16.20 7.26
N LEU A 89 -15.70 -15.42 6.87
CA LEU A 89 -15.54 -14.28 5.96
C LEU A 89 -14.59 -13.22 6.50
N ARG A 90 -14.60 -12.95 7.81
CA ARG A 90 -13.64 -12.02 8.42
C ARG A 90 -12.20 -12.54 8.38
N GLU A 91 -11.99 -13.85 8.56
CA GLU A 91 -10.66 -14.45 8.43
C GLU A 91 -10.16 -14.42 6.98
N ILE A 92 -11.03 -14.70 6.02
CA ILE A 92 -10.71 -14.54 4.57
C ILE A 92 -10.33 -13.09 4.27
N GLY A 93 -11.08 -12.09 4.76
CA GLY A 93 -10.74 -10.66 4.59
C GLY A 93 -9.41 -10.27 5.22
N LYS A 94 -9.01 -10.90 6.34
CA LYS A 94 -7.67 -10.67 6.91
C LYS A 94 -6.56 -11.26 6.04
N LEU A 95 -6.78 -12.45 5.47
CA LEU A 95 -5.84 -13.06 4.51
C LEU A 95 -5.72 -12.20 3.25
N GLU A 96 -6.85 -11.73 2.72
CA GLU A 96 -6.90 -10.80 1.59
C GLU A 96 -6.05 -9.57 1.84
N ALA A 97 -6.30 -8.83 2.93
CA ALA A 97 -5.52 -7.65 3.29
C ALA A 97 -4.02 -7.93 3.50
N ARG A 98 -3.67 -9.15 3.93
CA ARG A 98 -2.28 -9.57 4.08
C ARG A 98 -1.60 -9.78 2.73
N PHE A 99 -2.27 -10.48 1.81
CA PHE A 99 -1.72 -10.76 0.47
C PHE A 99 -1.69 -9.52 -0.41
N GLU A 100 -2.69 -8.66 -0.36
CA GLU A 100 -2.67 -7.36 -1.04
C GLU A 100 -1.47 -6.50 -0.64
N LYS A 101 -1.15 -6.46 0.67
CA LYS A 101 0.05 -5.76 1.15
C LYS A 101 1.34 -6.40 0.66
N GLN A 102 1.38 -7.71 0.53
CA GLN A 102 2.55 -8.42 0.00
C GLN A 102 2.75 -8.11 -1.48
N THR A 103 1.68 -8.14 -2.27
CA THR A 103 1.71 -7.79 -3.70
C THR A 103 2.11 -6.33 -3.93
N GLN A 104 1.67 -5.41 -3.06
CA GLN A 104 2.08 -4.00 -3.12
C GLN A 104 3.52 -3.76 -2.67
N ASN A 105 4.07 -4.64 -1.84
CA ASN A 105 5.46 -4.57 -1.36
C ASN A 105 6.45 -5.39 -2.20
N GLU A 106 6.00 -6.14 -3.21
CA GLU A 106 6.92 -6.60 -4.24
C GLU A 106 7.55 -5.35 -4.86
N PRO A 107 8.88 -5.24 -4.88
CA PRO A 107 9.54 -4.06 -5.39
C PRO A 107 9.18 -3.94 -6.87
N SER A 108 8.12 -3.20 -7.19
CA SER A 108 8.11 -2.47 -8.44
C SER A 108 9.50 -1.88 -8.53
N GLU A 109 10.23 -2.21 -9.58
CA GLU A 109 11.62 -1.85 -9.90
C GLU A 109 12.07 -0.61 -9.13
N PRO A 110 13.27 -0.60 -8.51
CA PRO A 110 13.64 0.50 -7.66
C PRO A 110 13.37 1.76 -8.45
N VAL A 111 12.33 2.48 -8.06
CA VAL A 111 12.17 3.87 -8.49
C VAL A 111 13.53 4.45 -8.18
N VAL A 112 14.32 4.69 -9.22
CA VAL A 112 15.60 5.38 -9.11
C VAL A 112 15.24 6.64 -8.35
N ARG A 113 15.42 6.60 -7.06
CA ARG A 113 15.34 7.79 -6.23
C ARG A 113 16.47 8.61 -6.79
N THR A 114 16.13 9.50 -7.72
CA THR A 114 17.03 10.56 -8.13
C THR A 114 17.54 11.10 -6.82
N LYS A 115 18.82 10.91 -6.57
CA LYS A 115 19.46 11.39 -5.35
C LYS A 115 18.98 12.82 -5.19
N ALA A 116 18.06 13.05 -4.26
CA ALA A 116 17.67 14.39 -3.91
C ALA A 116 18.99 15.11 -3.69
N LYS A 117 19.21 16.20 -4.43
CA LYS A 117 20.40 17.01 -4.23
C LYS A 117 20.56 17.17 -2.73
N PRO A 118 21.76 16.98 -2.17
CA PRO A 118 21.96 17.12 -0.72
C PRO A 118 21.29 18.42 -0.28
N PRO A 119 20.61 18.42 0.89
CA PRO A 119 19.94 19.61 1.38
C PRO A 119 20.93 20.78 1.28
N ILE A 120 20.49 21.85 0.67
CA ILE A 120 21.28 23.09 0.51
C ILE A 120 21.81 23.39 1.90
N ASN A 121 23.15 23.38 2.05
CA ASN A 121 23.76 23.77 3.30
C ASN A 121 23.13 25.11 3.70
N PRO A 122 22.66 25.27 4.96
CA PRO A 122 22.15 26.55 5.41
C PRO A 122 23.23 27.57 5.06
N ILE A 123 22.85 28.61 4.35
CA ILE A 123 23.73 29.73 4.04
C ILE A 123 24.28 30.14 5.41
N ARG A 124 25.53 29.77 5.69
CA ARG A 124 26.24 30.34 6.79
C ARG A 124 26.21 31.83 6.49
N SER A 125 25.51 32.60 7.31
CA SER A 125 25.64 34.02 7.29
C SER A 125 27.15 34.25 7.23
N ALA A 126 27.62 34.77 6.11
CA ALA A 126 28.98 35.26 6.08
C ALA A 126 29.09 36.16 7.31
N ASN A 127 29.86 35.76 8.30
CA ASN A 127 30.35 36.66 9.30
C ASN A 127 31.19 37.65 8.51
N SER A 128 30.52 38.55 7.80
CA SER A 128 31.15 39.85 7.55
C SER A 128 31.30 40.42 8.95
N SER A 129 32.50 40.38 9.45
CA SER A 129 32.93 41.30 10.49
C SER A 129 32.75 42.67 9.88
N MET A 130 31.52 43.19 9.87
CA MET A 130 31.27 44.58 9.65
C MET A 130 31.94 45.26 10.86
N GLU A 131 33.13 45.78 10.62
CA GLU A 131 33.73 46.69 11.61
C GLU A 131 32.67 47.75 11.94
N ALA A 132 32.32 47.78 13.21
CA ALA A 132 31.34 48.74 13.69
C ALA A 132 31.89 50.15 13.45
N SER A 133 31.36 50.84 12.47
CA SER A 133 31.79 52.20 12.08
C SER A 133 30.63 53.17 12.19
N VAL A 134 30.94 54.39 12.52
CA VAL A 134 30.01 55.52 12.49
C VAL A 134 30.40 56.35 11.28
N ASP A 135 29.43 56.66 10.41
CA ASP A 135 29.67 57.49 9.24
C ASP A 135 29.79 58.98 9.59
N SER A 136 30.13 59.77 8.59
CA SER A 136 30.28 61.23 8.75
C SER A 136 28.98 61.95 9.15
N ASN A 137 27.81 61.26 9.00
CA ASN A 137 26.49 61.76 9.37
C ASN A 137 26.08 61.33 10.78
N GLY A 138 26.94 60.61 11.50
CA GLY A 138 26.66 60.11 12.85
C GLY A 138 25.82 58.84 12.89
N GLN A 139 25.59 58.15 11.74
CA GLN A 139 24.85 56.88 11.69
C GLN A 139 25.78 55.70 11.98
N PHE A 140 25.32 54.81 12.84
CA PHE A 140 26.07 53.63 13.23
C PHE A 140 25.80 52.47 12.24
N HIS A 141 26.84 51.90 11.68
CA HIS A 141 26.80 50.71 10.84
C HIS A 141 27.44 49.53 11.59
N GLY A 142 26.62 48.56 12.00
CA GLY A 142 27.07 47.39 12.73
C GLY A 142 25.93 46.62 13.37
N SER A 143 26.25 45.54 14.08
CA SER A 143 25.24 44.76 14.79
C SER A 143 24.74 45.51 16.04
N TYR A 144 23.51 45.21 16.47
CA TYR A 144 22.95 45.79 17.71
C TYR A 144 23.85 45.57 18.93
N GLN A 145 24.52 44.45 19.01
CA GLN A 145 25.44 44.15 20.12
C GLN A 145 26.67 45.08 20.08
N ALA A 146 27.22 45.34 18.90
CA ALA A 146 28.33 46.24 18.72
C ALA A 146 27.93 47.70 19.03
N TRP A 147 26.73 48.13 18.63
CA TRP A 147 26.15 49.42 18.98
C TRP A 147 26.01 49.59 20.50
N LYS A 148 25.45 48.59 21.18
CA LYS A 148 25.27 48.61 22.64
C LYS A 148 26.60 48.70 23.38
N ALA A 149 27.62 47.99 22.90
CA ALA A 149 28.97 48.04 23.48
C ALA A 149 29.62 49.43 23.32
N GLN A 150 29.51 50.03 22.13
CA GLN A 150 30.07 51.35 21.89
C GLN A 150 29.33 52.48 22.65
N ARG A 151 28.02 52.37 22.80
CA ARG A 151 27.23 53.28 23.61
C ARG A 151 27.60 53.18 25.10
N LYS A 152 27.81 51.97 25.62
CA LYS A 152 28.27 51.74 27.00
C LYS A 152 29.68 52.26 27.22
N ALA A 153 30.50 52.22 26.19
CA ALA A 153 31.89 52.83 26.23
C ALA A 153 31.95 54.34 26.01
N GLY A 154 30.80 55.01 25.86
CA GLY A 154 30.72 56.44 25.69
C GLY A 154 31.18 56.98 24.33
N LYS A 155 31.40 56.15 23.35
CA LYS A 155 31.88 56.52 22.02
C LYS A 155 30.80 57.00 21.07
N ILE A 156 29.50 56.67 21.36
CA ILE A 156 28.35 57.13 20.60
C ILE A 156 27.31 57.70 21.55
N ARG A 157 26.75 58.86 21.23
CA ARG A 157 25.68 59.52 22.01
C ARG A 157 24.29 58.99 21.59
#